data_786b146404fcb81d9251d63ee8b80afc
#
_entry.id   786b146404fcb81d9251d63ee8b80afc
#
_cell.length_a   1.000
_cell.length_b   1.000
_cell.length_c   1.000
_cell.angle_alpha   90.00
_cell.angle_beta   90.00
_cell.angle_gamma   90.00
#
_symmetry.space_group_name_H-M   'P 1'
#
loop_
_entity.id
_entity.type
_entity.pdbx_description
1 polymer ?
#
loop_
_entity_poly.entity_id
_entity_poly.type
_entity_poly.pdbx_seq_one_letter_code
_entity_poly.pdbx_strand_id
1 'polypeptide(L)'
;MGDRRLMSVLSPERLTRVLTRMLDEAEFLSPYGLRALSKWHADHPFELNMDGMAARVDYEPGESTTGLFGGNSNWRGPVWFPLNALILSGLMQFNHFLGPSFTVEYPTGSGRRATLVGVADDLGRRLKAIFLPGPDGRRPVHGRFERFHTDPNWHGLIPFHEYFQGDTGAGLGASHQTGWTGLILDILLGLPVSPRR
;
A
#
# COMPACT_ATOMS: atom_id res chain seq x y z
N MET A 1 -2.90 32.82 12.91
CA MET A 1 -3.09 31.55 12.17
C MET A 1 -3.90 31.89 10.93
N GLY A 2 -3.34 31.64 9.74
CA GLY A 2 -4.05 31.92 8.49
C GLY A 2 -5.30 31.05 8.36
N ASP A 3 -6.28 31.53 7.60
CA ASP A 3 -7.57 30.89 7.34
C ASP A 3 -7.38 29.62 6.46
N ARG A 4 -6.82 28.55 7.06
CA ARG A 4 -6.59 27.28 6.37
C ARG A 4 -7.88 26.53 6.23
N ARG A 5 -8.22 26.14 5.00
CA ARG A 5 -9.42 25.35 4.69
C ARG A 5 -9.02 24.02 4.08
N LEU A 6 -9.64 22.95 4.53
CA LEU A 6 -9.53 21.61 3.96
C LEU A 6 -10.88 21.22 3.35
N MET A 7 -10.88 20.91 2.06
CA MET A 7 -12.02 20.28 1.42
C MET A 7 -11.93 18.77 1.65
N SER A 8 -12.77 18.25 2.51
CA SER A 8 -12.80 16.82 2.83
C SER A 8 -14.22 16.37 3.15
N VAL A 9 -14.55 15.14 2.76
CA VAL A 9 -15.78 14.45 3.19
C VAL A 9 -15.64 13.78 4.55
N LEU A 10 -14.41 13.79 5.13
CA LEU A 10 -14.11 13.17 6.41
C LEU A 10 -13.98 14.24 7.51
N SER A 11 -14.77 14.11 8.58
CA SER A 11 -14.46 14.78 9.83
C SER A 11 -13.28 14.09 10.53
N PRO A 12 -12.62 14.72 11.53
CA PRO A 12 -11.53 14.09 12.29
C PRO A 12 -11.93 12.74 12.92
N GLU A 13 -13.16 12.61 13.41
CA GLU A 13 -13.66 11.37 14.00
C GLU A 13 -13.86 10.26 12.95
N ARG A 14 -14.37 10.63 11.76
CA ARG A 14 -14.49 9.68 10.63
C ARG A 14 -13.13 9.26 10.12
N LEU A 15 -12.20 10.22 10.00
CA LEU A 15 -10.82 9.94 9.62
C LEU A 15 -10.18 8.93 10.60
N THR A 16 -10.32 9.15 11.92
CA THR A 16 -9.80 8.23 12.94
C THR A 16 -10.36 6.81 12.74
N ARG A 17 -11.66 6.66 12.51
CA ARG A 17 -12.28 5.34 12.28
C ARG A 17 -11.77 4.65 11.00
N VAL A 18 -11.58 5.40 9.93
CA VAL A 18 -10.99 4.86 8.68
C VAL A 18 -9.56 4.41 8.93
N LEU A 19 -8.76 5.26 9.59
CA LEU A 19 -7.37 4.95 9.89
C LEU A 19 -7.23 3.75 10.84
N THR A 20 -8.13 3.57 11.80
CA THR A 20 -8.12 2.39 12.67
C THR A 20 -8.17 1.08 11.88
N ARG A 21 -8.96 1.01 10.82
CA ARG A 21 -9.00 -0.17 9.94
C ARG A 21 -7.81 -0.24 8.99
N MET A 22 -7.50 0.89 8.38
CA MET A 22 -6.43 0.97 7.37
C MET A 22 -5.05 0.65 7.94
N LEU A 23 -4.82 0.98 9.22
CA LEU A 23 -3.54 0.81 9.91
C LEU A 23 -3.46 -0.44 10.79
N ASP A 24 -4.40 -1.37 10.62
CA ASP A 24 -4.43 -2.67 11.27
C ASP A 24 -3.67 -3.70 10.41
N GLU A 25 -2.68 -4.38 11.02
CA GLU A 25 -1.88 -5.40 10.34
C GLU A 25 -2.67 -6.67 10.03
N ALA A 26 -3.74 -6.95 10.77
CA ALA A 26 -4.69 -8.03 10.46
C ALA A 26 -5.62 -7.66 9.29
N GLU A 27 -5.65 -6.39 8.88
CA GLU A 27 -6.48 -5.92 7.77
C GLU A 27 -5.64 -5.38 6.61
N PHE A 28 -5.49 -4.05 6.51
CA PHE A 28 -4.88 -3.44 5.32
C PHE A 28 -3.37 -3.20 5.44
N LEU A 29 -2.84 -3.01 6.65
CA LEU A 29 -1.43 -2.70 6.82
C LEU A 29 -0.56 -3.94 6.61
N SER A 30 0.31 -3.90 5.59
CA SER A 30 1.27 -4.98 5.32
C SER A 30 2.71 -4.53 5.60
N PRO A 31 3.68 -5.46 5.64
CA PRO A 31 5.09 -5.10 5.69
C PRO A 31 5.57 -4.24 4.53
N TYR A 32 4.81 -4.18 3.43
CA TYR A 32 5.18 -3.56 2.16
C TYR A 32 4.27 -2.41 1.73
N GLY A 33 3.39 -1.93 2.59
CA GLY A 33 2.44 -0.84 2.32
C GLY A 33 1.00 -1.22 2.68
N LEU A 34 0.04 -0.59 2.02
CA LEU A 34 -1.38 -0.87 2.23
C LEU A 34 -1.92 -1.78 1.14
N ARG A 35 -2.61 -2.84 1.56
CA ARG A 35 -3.30 -3.80 0.70
C ARG A 35 -4.54 -3.18 0.05
N ALA A 36 -4.86 -3.59 -1.16
CA ALA A 36 -6.05 -3.13 -1.88
C ALA A 36 -7.37 -3.72 -1.33
N LEU A 37 -7.29 -4.84 -0.60
CA LEU A 37 -8.40 -5.45 0.15
C LEU A 37 -7.89 -5.88 1.52
N SER A 38 -8.77 -5.84 2.52
CA SER A 38 -8.45 -6.31 3.88
C SER A 38 -8.13 -7.79 3.89
N LYS A 39 -7.04 -8.16 4.59
CA LYS A 39 -6.65 -9.55 4.84
C LYS A 39 -7.72 -10.32 5.64
N TRP A 40 -8.60 -9.62 6.35
CA TRP A 40 -9.76 -10.20 7.02
C TRP A 40 -10.58 -11.12 6.10
N HIS A 41 -10.66 -10.78 4.81
CA HIS A 41 -11.40 -11.56 3.82
C HIS A 41 -10.73 -12.88 3.41
N ALA A 42 -9.57 -13.22 3.98
CA ALA A 42 -9.00 -14.56 3.83
C ALA A 42 -9.88 -15.63 4.53
N ASP A 43 -10.34 -15.29 5.74
CA ASP A 43 -11.17 -16.19 6.55
C ASP A 43 -12.66 -15.80 6.51
N HIS A 44 -12.97 -14.59 6.02
CA HIS A 44 -14.32 -14.03 5.98
C HIS A 44 -14.60 -13.43 4.59
N PRO A 45 -14.69 -14.25 3.55
CA PRO A 45 -14.97 -13.77 2.20
C PRO A 45 -16.32 -13.03 2.15
N PHE A 46 -16.38 -11.99 1.31
CA PHE A 46 -17.64 -11.34 1.02
C PHE A 46 -18.46 -12.19 0.05
N GLU A 47 -19.67 -12.54 0.42
CA GLU A 47 -20.59 -13.31 -0.41
C GLU A 47 -21.88 -12.53 -0.65
N LEU A 48 -22.30 -12.49 -1.90
CA LEU A 48 -23.53 -11.85 -2.34
C LEU A 48 -24.32 -12.85 -3.20
N ASN A 49 -25.54 -13.13 -2.78
CA ASN A 49 -26.50 -13.92 -3.56
C ASN A 49 -27.63 -13.00 -4.02
N MET A 50 -27.79 -12.83 -5.33
CA MET A 50 -28.87 -12.05 -5.95
C MET A 50 -29.44 -12.84 -7.12
N ASP A 51 -30.75 -13.11 -7.07
CA ASP A 51 -31.52 -13.72 -8.16
C ASP A 51 -30.88 -14.98 -8.78
N GLY A 52 -30.31 -15.83 -7.94
CA GLY A 52 -29.64 -17.05 -8.37
C GLY A 52 -28.20 -16.89 -8.87
N MET A 53 -27.66 -15.67 -8.87
CA MET A 53 -26.24 -15.41 -9.09
C MET A 53 -25.52 -15.30 -7.76
N ALA A 54 -24.48 -16.10 -7.57
CA ALA A 54 -23.57 -16.02 -6.42
C ALA A 54 -22.30 -15.27 -6.83
N ALA A 55 -21.96 -14.20 -6.11
CA ALA A 55 -20.70 -13.50 -6.24
C ALA A 55 -19.91 -13.62 -4.93
N ARG A 56 -18.58 -13.78 -5.04
CA ARG A 56 -17.70 -13.94 -3.90
C ARG A 56 -16.43 -13.11 -4.12
N VAL A 57 -15.98 -12.44 -3.07
CA VAL A 57 -14.70 -11.71 -3.05
C VAL A 57 -13.88 -12.22 -1.88
N ASP A 58 -12.75 -12.84 -2.19
CA ASP A 58 -11.76 -13.34 -1.24
C ASP A 58 -10.53 -12.44 -1.21
N TYR A 59 -9.78 -12.49 -0.10
CA TYR A 59 -8.43 -11.96 -0.06
C TYR A 59 -7.50 -12.83 -0.90
N GLU A 60 -6.87 -12.23 -1.90
CA GLU A 60 -5.96 -12.88 -2.82
C GLU A 60 -4.77 -11.96 -3.05
N PRO A 61 -3.69 -12.05 -2.23
CA PRO A 61 -2.60 -11.08 -2.24
C PRO A 61 -1.64 -11.22 -3.42
N GLY A 62 -1.76 -12.30 -4.21
CA GLY A 62 -0.94 -12.61 -5.37
C GLY A 62 -1.57 -12.21 -6.70
N GLU A 63 -1.23 -12.94 -7.77
CA GLU A 63 -1.91 -12.81 -9.05
C GLU A 63 -3.32 -13.38 -8.97
N SER A 64 -4.24 -12.83 -9.77
CA SER A 64 -5.63 -13.28 -9.78
C SER A 64 -5.74 -14.72 -10.30
N THR A 65 -6.50 -15.55 -9.58
CA THR A 65 -6.87 -16.90 -9.99
C THR A 65 -8.23 -16.95 -10.70
N THR A 66 -8.91 -15.80 -10.81
CA THR A 66 -10.24 -15.67 -11.44
C THR A 66 -10.27 -14.50 -12.41
N GLY A 67 -11.30 -14.41 -13.26
CA GLY A 67 -11.55 -13.27 -14.12
C GLY A 67 -12.20 -12.07 -13.42
N LEU A 68 -12.33 -12.08 -12.10
CA LEU A 68 -12.93 -10.99 -11.33
C LEU A 68 -12.07 -9.72 -11.49
N PHE A 69 -12.72 -8.58 -11.68
CA PHE A 69 -12.10 -7.28 -11.97
C PHE A 69 -11.32 -7.20 -13.30
N GLY A 70 -11.67 -8.02 -14.29
CA GLY A 70 -11.19 -7.81 -15.66
C GLY A 70 -9.88 -8.49 -16.02
N GLY A 71 -9.57 -9.64 -15.45
CA GLY A 71 -8.49 -10.48 -15.95
C GLY A 71 -7.25 -10.52 -15.06
N ASN A 72 -6.08 -10.15 -15.60
CA ASN A 72 -4.79 -10.33 -14.95
C ASN A 72 -4.42 -9.31 -13.88
N SER A 73 -5.16 -8.21 -13.76
CA SER A 73 -4.98 -7.25 -12.65
C SER A 73 -5.75 -7.72 -11.42
N ASN A 74 -5.10 -7.74 -10.26
CA ASN A 74 -5.73 -8.16 -9.03
C ASN A 74 -5.85 -7.02 -8.01
N TRP A 75 -7.10 -6.73 -7.60
CA TRP A 75 -7.44 -5.70 -6.60
C TRP A 75 -7.87 -6.30 -5.26
N ARG A 76 -7.62 -7.58 -5.03
CA ARG A 76 -8.08 -8.34 -3.87
C ARG A 76 -6.98 -8.61 -2.84
N GLY A 77 -6.07 -7.66 -2.64
CA GLY A 77 -5.05 -7.76 -1.61
C GLY A 77 -3.64 -7.30 -1.95
N PRO A 78 -3.23 -7.20 -3.24
CA PRO A 78 -1.92 -6.65 -3.58
C PRO A 78 -1.72 -5.21 -3.13
N VAL A 79 -0.46 -4.81 -3.05
CA VAL A 79 -0.04 -3.42 -2.83
C VAL A 79 0.11 -2.73 -4.19
N TRP A 80 -0.59 -1.60 -4.36
CA TRP A 80 -0.56 -0.78 -5.56
C TRP A 80 0.10 0.56 -5.27
N PHE A 81 1.17 0.90 -5.99
CA PHE A 81 1.93 2.13 -5.72
C PHE A 81 1.10 3.41 -5.88
N PRO A 82 0.31 3.61 -6.94
CA PRO A 82 -0.47 4.84 -7.09
C PRO A 82 -1.44 5.09 -5.95
N LEU A 83 -2.12 4.05 -5.47
CA LEU A 83 -3.05 4.18 -4.33
C LEU A 83 -2.29 4.53 -3.05
N ASN A 84 -1.18 3.85 -2.79
CA ASN A 84 -0.35 4.13 -1.63
C ASN A 84 0.21 5.55 -1.67
N ALA A 85 0.69 6.02 -2.83
CA ALA A 85 1.18 7.39 -3.02
C ALA A 85 0.09 8.43 -2.76
N LEU A 86 -1.14 8.21 -3.24
CA LEU A 86 -2.28 9.09 -2.97
C LEU A 86 -2.65 9.11 -1.48
N ILE A 87 -2.59 7.96 -0.80
CA ILE A 87 -2.84 7.89 0.65
C ILE A 87 -1.76 8.64 1.42
N LEU A 88 -0.46 8.46 1.08
CA LEU A 88 0.64 9.22 1.67
C LEU A 88 0.40 10.73 1.53
N SER A 89 0.08 11.19 0.31
CA SER A 89 -0.25 12.59 0.04
C SER A 89 -1.43 13.07 0.88
N GLY A 90 -2.51 12.26 0.97
CA GLY A 90 -3.67 12.57 1.79
C GLY A 90 -3.35 12.71 3.28
N LEU A 91 -2.55 11.80 3.84
CA LEU A 91 -2.10 11.88 5.23
C LEU A 91 -1.31 13.17 5.50
N MET A 92 -0.43 13.56 4.59
CA MET A 92 0.33 14.81 4.69
C MET A 92 -0.57 16.05 4.64
N GLN A 93 -1.60 16.06 3.77
CA GLN A 93 -2.57 17.15 3.69
C GLN A 93 -3.41 17.24 4.98
N PHE A 94 -3.89 16.12 5.50
CA PHE A 94 -4.59 16.09 6.78
C PHE A 94 -3.68 16.54 7.94
N ASN A 95 -2.42 16.13 7.96
CA ASN A 95 -1.46 16.59 8.97
C ASN A 95 -1.24 18.10 8.89
N HIS A 96 -1.12 18.64 7.68
CA HIS A 96 -0.96 20.09 7.48
C HIS A 96 -2.15 20.88 8.04
N PHE A 97 -3.37 20.33 7.91
CA PHE A 97 -4.60 20.97 8.38
C PHE A 97 -4.83 20.76 9.88
N LEU A 98 -4.78 19.52 10.36
CA LEU A 98 -5.11 19.14 11.74
C LEU A 98 -3.97 19.45 12.73
N GLY A 99 -2.73 19.52 12.23
CA GLY A 99 -1.55 19.80 13.03
C GLY A 99 -1.01 18.57 13.80
N PRO A 100 0.10 18.75 14.50
CA PRO A 100 0.81 17.65 15.17
C PRO A 100 0.11 17.11 16.43
N SER A 101 -0.89 17.81 16.95
CA SER A 101 -1.70 17.34 18.08
C SER A 101 -2.69 16.24 17.69
N PHE A 102 -3.05 16.16 16.40
CA PHE A 102 -3.87 15.05 15.91
C PHE A 102 -3.00 13.80 15.75
N THR A 103 -3.29 12.79 16.54
CA THR A 103 -2.57 11.52 16.53
C THR A 103 -3.54 10.35 16.44
N VAL A 104 -3.06 9.24 15.89
CA VAL A 104 -3.79 7.98 15.79
C VAL A 104 -2.97 6.85 16.41
N GLU A 105 -3.61 5.75 16.76
CA GLU A 105 -2.88 4.55 17.16
C GLU A 105 -2.20 3.93 15.94
N TYR A 106 -0.91 3.55 16.08
CA TYR A 106 -0.14 3.04 14.96
C TYR A 106 0.97 2.05 15.37
N PRO A 107 1.01 0.82 14.82
CA PRO A 107 -0.14 0.15 14.18
C PRO A 107 -1.35 0.05 15.12
N THR A 108 -2.52 -0.16 14.57
CA THR A 108 -3.75 -0.37 15.36
C THR A 108 -3.57 -1.55 16.31
N GLY A 109 -4.00 -1.41 17.56
CA GLY A 109 -3.83 -2.42 18.61
C GLY A 109 -2.47 -2.41 19.32
N SER A 110 -1.53 -1.52 18.93
CA SER A 110 -0.18 -1.45 19.52
C SER A 110 -0.10 -0.63 20.80
N GLY A 111 -1.11 0.17 21.12
CA GLY A 111 -1.09 1.16 22.20
C GLY A 111 -0.21 2.39 21.94
N ARG A 112 0.50 2.45 20.80
CA ARG A 112 1.40 3.57 20.45
C ARG A 112 0.67 4.62 19.63
N ARG A 113 0.94 5.91 19.92
CA ARG A 113 0.37 7.04 19.18
C ARG A 113 1.38 7.58 18.18
N ALA A 114 0.93 7.91 16.98
CA ALA A 114 1.72 8.55 15.94
C ALA A 114 0.97 9.73 15.31
N THR A 115 1.71 10.75 14.88
CA THR A 115 1.17 11.80 14.01
C THR A 115 0.93 11.25 12.60
N LEU A 116 0.11 11.92 11.79
CA LEU A 116 -0.12 11.48 10.42
C LEU A 116 1.14 11.53 9.56
N VAL A 117 2.08 12.45 9.85
CA VAL A 117 3.42 12.44 9.24
C VAL A 117 4.18 11.18 9.62
N GLY A 118 4.22 10.81 10.91
CA GLY A 118 4.89 9.58 11.35
C GLY A 118 4.31 8.32 10.71
N VAL A 119 2.99 8.27 10.52
CA VAL A 119 2.33 7.19 9.76
C VAL A 119 2.77 7.19 8.29
N ALA A 120 2.76 8.36 7.64
CA ALA A 120 3.19 8.49 6.24
C ALA A 120 4.66 8.09 6.04
N ASP A 121 5.55 8.47 6.96
CA ASP A 121 6.97 8.10 6.92
C ASP A 121 7.17 6.58 7.05
N ASP A 122 6.39 5.92 7.93
CA ASP A 122 6.45 4.46 8.06
C ASP A 122 5.92 3.74 6.83
N LEU A 123 4.78 4.18 6.29
CA LEU A 123 4.26 3.64 5.03
C LEU A 123 5.27 3.81 3.89
N GLY A 124 5.93 4.97 3.81
CA GLY A 124 7.01 5.21 2.85
C GLY A 124 8.18 4.23 3.03
N ARG A 125 8.58 3.91 4.29
CA ARG A 125 9.59 2.89 4.57
C ARG A 125 9.16 1.48 4.11
N ARG A 126 7.91 1.11 4.37
CA ARG A 126 7.35 -0.18 3.94
C ARG A 126 7.36 -0.31 2.41
N LEU A 127 6.99 0.73 1.68
CA LEU A 127 7.05 0.76 0.22
C LEU A 127 8.50 0.66 -0.31
N LYS A 128 9.44 1.36 0.32
CA LYS A 128 10.87 1.27 -0.02
C LYS A 128 11.42 -0.14 0.19
N ALA A 129 10.96 -0.85 1.22
CA ALA A 129 11.41 -2.20 1.54
C ALA A 129 11.18 -3.20 0.40
N ILE A 130 10.21 -2.97 -0.48
CA ILE A 130 10.00 -3.77 -1.69
C ILE A 130 11.26 -3.82 -2.56
N PHE A 131 11.98 -2.69 -2.67
CA PHE A 131 13.11 -2.51 -3.59
C PHE A 131 14.48 -2.60 -2.92
N LEU A 132 14.53 -2.47 -1.61
CA LEU A 132 15.80 -2.52 -0.86
C LEU A 132 16.16 -3.97 -0.52
N PRO A 133 17.47 -4.30 -0.48
CA PRO A 133 17.89 -5.63 -0.06
C PRO A 133 17.56 -5.87 1.41
N GLY A 134 17.00 -7.03 1.70
CA GLY A 134 16.82 -7.53 3.06
C GLY A 134 18.15 -7.99 3.70
N PRO A 135 18.10 -8.52 4.94
CA PRO A 135 19.29 -9.02 5.63
C PRO A 135 20.02 -10.15 4.89
N ASP A 136 19.32 -10.89 4.07
CA ASP A 136 19.84 -11.95 3.20
C ASP A 136 20.38 -11.44 1.85
N GLY A 137 20.38 -10.11 1.64
CA GLY A 137 20.78 -9.47 0.39
C GLY A 137 19.74 -9.56 -0.74
N ARG A 138 18.62 -10.23 -0.51
CA ARG A 138 17.55 -10.40 -1.51
C ARG A 138 16.58 -9.21 -1.48
N ARG A 139 16.08 -8.84 -2.65
CA ARG A 139 15.07 -7.79 -2.77
C ARG A 139 13.69 -8.43 -2.92
N PRO A 140 12.68 -8.04 -2.13
CA PRO A 140 11.32 -8.57 -2.25
C PRO A 140 10.74 -8.46 -3.66
N VAL A 141 11.00 -7.36 -4.38
CA VAL A 141 10.53 -7.15 -5.76
C VAL A 141 10.85 -8.30 -6.71
N HIS A 142 11.96 -8.98 -6.51
CA HIS A 142 12.40 -10.09 -7.36
C HIS A 142 11.63 -11.40 -7.10
N GLY A 143 10.95 -11.50 -5.94
CA GLY A 143 10.15 -12.67 -5.60
C GLY A 143 10.93 -13.97 -5.75
N ARG A 144 10.36 -14.92 -6.49
CA ARG A 144 10.94 -16.26 -6.72
C ARG A 144 11.98 -16.33 -7.86
N PHE A 145 12.28 -15.24 -8.52
CA PHE A 145 13.18 -15.26 -9.69
C PHE A 145 14.65 -15.25 -9.24
N GLU A 146 15.21 -16.43 -9.03
CA GLU A 146 16.60 -16.63 -8.55
C GLU A 146 17.64 -15.93 -9.40
N ARG A 147 17.42 -15.79 -10.72
CA ARG A 147 18.35 -15.11 -11.62
C ARG A 147 18.69 -13.69 -11.18
N PHE A 148 17.73 -12.93 -10.66
CA PHE A 148 17.97 -11.58 -10.13
C PHE A 148 18.84 -11.56 -8.86
N HIS A 149 18.98 -12.70 -8.19
CA HIS A 149 19.77 -12.82 -6.96
C HIS A 149 21.17 -13.39 -7.21
N THR A 150 21.35 -14.21 -8.26
CA THR A 150 22.55 -15.03 -8.45
C THR A 150 23.33 -14.71 -9.74
N ASP A 151 22.70 -14.22 -10.79
CA ASP A 151 23.33 -13.93 -12.06
C ASP A 151 23.92 -12.51 -12.07
N PRO A 152 25.25 -12.34 -12.27
CA PRO A 152 25.90 -11.02 -12.28
C PRO A 152 25.31 -10.03 -13.27
N ASN A 153 24.75 -10.51 -14.39
CA ASN A 153 24.14 -9.64 -15.40
C ASN A 153 22.73 -9.17 -15.02
N TRP A 154 22.09 -9.81 -14.03
CA TRP A 154 20.73 -9.52 -13.59
C TRP A 154 20.66 -8.90 -12.18
N HIS A 155 21.69 -9.12 -11.36
CA HIS A 155 21.72 -8.74 -9.95
C HIS A 155 21.42 -7.25 -9.67
N GLY A 156 21.80 -6.36 -10.59
CA GLY A 156 21.56 -4.92 -10.46
C GLY A 156 20.24 -4.43 -11.03
N LEU A 157 19.49 -5.29 -11.73
CA LEU A 157 18.26 -4.88 -12.40
C LEU A 157 17.08 -4.86 -11.43
N ILE A 158 16.31 -3.80 -11.49
CA ILE A 158 15.11 -3.62 -10.66
C ILE A 158 13.92 -3.34 -11.58
N PRO A 159 13.04 -4.34 -11.81
CA PRO A 159 11.82 -4.15 -12.59
C PRO A 159 10.80 -3.29 -11.84
N PHE A 160 10.09 -2.42 -12.56
CA PHE A 160 8.97 -1.66 -12.03
C PHE A 160 7.66 -2.40 -12.33
N HIS A 161 7.34 -3.36 -11.47
CA HIS A 161 6.13 -4.16 -11.61
C HIS A 161 4.86 -3.34 -11.46
N GLU A 162 3.76 -3.84 -12.02
CA GLU A 162 2.46 -3.19 -12.01
C GLU A 162 1.89 -3.10 -10.58
N TYR A 163 2.01 -4.19 -9.81
CA TYR A 163 1.61 -4.29 -8.41
C TYR A 163 2.50 -5.29 -7.67
N PHE A 164 2.31 -5.42 -6.37
CA PHE A 164 3.18 -6.23 -5.52
C PHE A 164 2.34 -7.13 -4.63
N GLN A 165 2.81 -8.37 -4.43
CA GLN A 165 2.17 -9.34 -3.55
C GLN A 165 2.05 -8.75 -2.14
N GLY A 166 0.83 -8.75 -1.59
CA GLY A 166 0.48 -8.01 -0.38
C GLY A 166 1.22 -8.41 0.89
N ASP A 167 1.68 -9.67 0.97
CA ASP A 167 2.36 -10.20 2.17
C ASP A 167 3.87 -10.41 1.99
N THR A 168 4.37 -10.50 0.74
CA THR A 168 5.78 -10.79 0.45
C THR A 168 6.52 -9.68 -0.28
N GLY A 169 5.81 -8.71 -0.86
CA GLY A 169 6.38 -7.63 -1.65
C GLY A 169 6.90 -8.06 -3.02
N ALA A 170 6.66 -9.31 -3.44
CA ALA A 170 7.08 -9.80 -4.76
C ALA A 170 6.39 -9.03 -5.88
N GLY A 171 7.14 -8.63 -6.90
CA GLY A 171 6.60 -7.95 -8.07
C GLY A 171 5.74 -8.86 -8.93
N LEU A 172 4.60 -8.35 -9.38
CA LEU A 172 3.56 -9.07 -10.11
C LEU A 172 3.02 -8.23 -11.28
N GLY A 173 2.26 -8.86 -12.15
CA GLY A 173 1.72 -8.22 -13.34
C GLY A 173 2.81 -7.82 -14.34
N ALA A 174 2.57 -6.78 -15.12
CA ALA A 174 3.55 -6.27 -16.08
C ALA A 174 4.80 -5.75 -15.38
N SER A 175 5.99 -6.11 -15.90
CA SER A 175 7.28 -5.83 -15.23
C SER A 175 7.86 -4.44 -15.49
N HIS A 176 7.22 -3.61 -16.31
CA HIS A 176 7.71 -2.27 -16.69
C HIS A 176 6.59 -1.21 -16.71
N GLN A 177 6.02 -0.95 -15.54
CA GLN A 177 5.04 0.12 -15.34
C GLN A 177 5.70 1.38 -14.75
N THR A 178 6.61 2.00 -15.50
CA THR A 178 7.44 3.11 -15.03
C THR A 178 6.63 4.35 -14.60
N GLY A 179 5.56 4.68 -15.32
CA GLY A 179 4.65 5.78 -14.95
C GLY A 179 3.79 5.47 -13.71
N TRP A 180 3.74 4.22 -13.32
CA TRP A 180 2.88 3.70 -12.26
C TRP A 180 3.68 3.46 -10.98
N THR A 181 4.71 2.62 -11.06
CA THR A 181 5.58 2.26 -9.94
C THR A 181 6.79 3.19 -9.81
N GLY A 182 7.09 4.00 -10.83
CA GLY A 182 8.11 5.04 -10.78
C GLY A 182 7.91 6.08 -9.67
N LEU A 183 6.70 6.19 -9.10
CA LEU A 183 6.39 6.97 -7.89
C LEU A 183 7.29 6.61 -6.69
N ILE A 184 7.92 5.43 -6.69
CA ILE A 184 8.91 5.07 -5.67
C ILE A 184 10.08 6.05 -5.62
N LEU A 185 10.44 6.68 -6.74
CA LEU A 185 11.54 7.65 -6.80
C LEU A 185 11.24 8.87 -5.93
N ASP A 186 10.02 9.39 -5.96
CA ASP A 186 9.62 10.51 -5.11
C ASP A 186 9.72 10.13 -3.62
N ILE A 187 9.30 8.90 -3.28
CA ILE A 187 9.38 8.38 -1.91
C ILE A 187 10.86 8.18 -1.49
N LEU A 188 11.72 7.67 -2.37
CA LEU A 188 13.14 7.47 -2.10
C LEU A 188 13.88 8.79 -1.89
N LEU A 189 13.56 9.80 -2.68
CA LEU A 189 14.16 11.13 -2.60
C LEU A 189 13.58 12.00 -1.48
N GLY A 190 12.58 11.49 -0.75
CA GLY A 190 11.89 12.28 0.29
C GLY A 190 11.14 13.48 -0.29
N LEU A 191 10.81 13.44 -1.57
CA LEU A 191 10.02 14.48 -2.21
C LEU A 191 8.55 14.37 -1.72
N PRO A 192 7.87 15.51 -1.51
CA PRO A 192 6.46 15.47 -1.17
C PRO A 192 5.70 14.82 -2.31
N VAL A 193 4.99 13.73 -2.02
CA VAL A 193 4.05 13.07 -2.95
C VAL A 193 2.82 13.96 -3.10
N SER A 194 3.03 15.22 -3.47
CA SER A 194 1.98 16.21 -3.64
C SER A 194 2.26 17.01 -4.92
N PRO A 195 1.25 17.37 -5.70
CA PRO A 195 1.48 18.21 -6.85
C PRO A 195 2.16 19.50 -6.39
N ARG A 196 3.31 19.82 -6.99
CA ARG A 196 3.93 21.13 -6.84
C ARG A 196 2.91 22.17 -7.31
N ARG A 197 2.67 23.17 -6.46
CA ARG A 197 1.84 24.33 -6.84
C ARG A 197 2.44 25.05 -8.02
#